data_0e785635272a21858f8e7196995b2bc4
#
_entry.id   0e785635272a21858f8e7196995b2bc4
#
_cell.length_a   1.000
_cell.length_b   1.000
_cell.length_c   1.000
_cell.angle_alpha   90.00
_cell.angle_beta   90.00
_cell.angle_gamma   90.00
#
_symmetry.space_group_name_H-M   'P 1'
#
loop_
_entity.id
_entity.type
_entity.pdbx_description
1 polymer ?
#
loop_
_entity_poly.entity_id
_entity_poly.type
_entity_poly.pdbx_seq_one_letter_code
_entity_poly.pdbx_strand_id
1 'polypeptide(L)'
;MNDATEQLTTPSQAYRAAVDLGSNSFHMVIARVVDGDIQLLHREKQKVQLAEGLNDQLVLSEEAIERGLAVLAQFADTLKPFAPQSVRVIATYTLRRARNAATFLRRARAVFPFPIEVISGQEEARFIYQGVAHFEHFAGRRLVMDIGGGSTEFAIGEGVQPLRLSSRNMGCVSYALQHFPQGRISEKRFNRAILQAEQELEPIVSSFKAAGWQQAVGTSGTVKTLRDIIVGLGFSSNTIELAHLLALKTHLVAQENSYQLDLPGLTDDRKLLICSGLAILIAAFNLLQIEQMIYIDAALREGVLYEMSDRLQHLDIREHSVASLQRRYDVDMAQAQRVSQTALTLF
;
A
#
# COMPACT_ATOMS: atom_id res chain seq x y z
N MET A 1 -44.49 -35.35 22.88
CA MET A 1 -43.11 -35.66 22.51
C MET A 1 -42.79 -34.81 21.30
N ASN A 2 -42.33 -33.58 21.54
CA ASN A 2 -41.86 -32.67 20.51
C ASN A 2 -40.33 -32.58 20.65
N ASP A 3 -39.67 -33.18 19.73
CA ASP A 3 -38.22 -33.13 19.59
C ASP A 3 -37.88 -31.89 18.78
N ALA A 4 -37.66 -30.79 19.48
CA ALA A 4 -37.15 -29.57 18.91
C ALA A 4 -35.62 -29.67 18.87
N THR A 5 -35.09 -30.17 17.78
CA THR A 5 -33.66 -30.09 17.45
C THR A 5 -33.32 -28.61 17.24
N GLU A 6 -32.88 -27.93 18.30
CA GLU A 6 -32.14 -26.68 18.20
C GLU A 6 -30.88 -26.96 17.41
N GLN A 7 -30.90 -26.61 16.13
CA GLN A 7 -29.68 -26.42 15.35
C GLN A 7 -28.97 -25.21 15.94
N LEU A 8 -27.99 -25.49 16.80
CA LEU A 8 -26.96 -24.54 17.20
C LEU A 8 -26.23 -24.12 15.93
N THR A 9 -26.67 -23.05 15.29
CA THR A 9 -25.91 -22.34 14.30
C THR A 9 -24.68 -21.78 14.99
N THR A 10 -23.59 -22.52 14.95
CA THR A 10 -22.25 -22.00 15.25
C THR A 10 -22.05 -20.75 14.39
N PRO A 11 -21.69 -19.59 14.96
CA PRO A 11 -21.36 -18.43 14.14
C PRO A 11 -20.26 -18.87 13.18
N SER A 12 -20.52 -18.84 11.90
CA SER A 12 -19.50 -19.20 10.90
C SER A 12 -18.36 -18.20 11.08
N GLN A 13 -17.28 -18.65 11.68
CA GLN A 13 -16.05 -17.86 11.81
C GLN A 13 -15.62 -17.51 10.38
N ALA A 14 -15.88 -16.28 10.01
CA ALA A 14 -15.68 -15.84 8.63
C ALA A 14 -14.20 -15.56 8.43
N TYR A 15 -13.46 -16.56 7.92
CA TYR A 15 -12.11 -16.35 7.45
C TYR A 15 -12.11 -15.46 6.20
N ARG A 16 -11.12 -14.57 6.12
CA ARG A 16 -10.88 -13.66 5.01
C ARG A 16 -9.42 -13.73 4.59
N ALA A 17 -9.18 -13.57 3.31
CA ALA A 17 -7.83 -13.45 2.79
C ALA A 17 -7.72 -12.23 1.88
N ALA A 18 -6.64 -11.49 2.04
CA ALA A 18 -6.26 -10.39 1.15
C ALA A 18 -4.91 -10.72 0.51
N VAL A 19 -4.85 -10.61 -0.81
CA VAL A 19 -3.63 -10.81 -1.60
C VAL A 19 -3.30 -9.51 -2.30
N ASP A 20 -2.07 -9.02 -2.09
CA ASP A 20 -1.51 -7.82 -2.70
C ASP A 20 -0.41 -8.21 -3.69
N LEU A 21 -0.64 -7.89 -4.96
CA LEU A 21 0.33 -8.11 -6.05
C LEU A 21 1.15 -6.83 -6.25
N GLY A 22 2.09 -6.62 -5.34
CA GLY A 22 2.94 -5.43 -5.33
C GLY A 22 4.10 -5.48 -6.32
N SER A 23 4.77 -4.35 -6.50
CA SER A 23 5.88 -4.19 -7.46
C SER A 23 7.14 -4.99 -7.11
N ASN A 24 7.46 -5.13 -5.83
CA ASN A 24 8.63 -5.88 -5.36
C ASN A 24 8.27 -7.29 -4.87
N SER A 25 7.16 -7.41 -4.16
CA SER A 25 6.75 -8.67 -3.52
C SER A 25 5.25 -8.84 -3.62
N PHE A 26 4.80 -10.09 -3.70
CA PHE A 26 3.42 -10.47 -3.47
C PHE A 26 3.25 -10.82 -2.01
N HIS A 27 2.14 -10.39 -1.45
CA HIS A 27 1.81 -10.62 -0.05
C HIS A 27 0.44 -11.25 0.07
N MET A 28 0.31 -12.22 0.95
CA MET A 28 -0.97 -12.80 1.34
C MET A 28 -1.12 -12.68 2.85
N VAL A 29 -2.32 -12.29 3.29
CA VAL A 29 -2.71 -12.33 4.70
C VAL A 29 -4.02 -13.10 4.81
N ILE A 30 -4.12 -13.94 5.85
CA ILE A 30 -5.34 -14.63 6.24
C ILE A 30 -5.71 -14.16 7.62
N ALA A 31 -6.98 -13.80 7.79
CA ALA A 31 -7.52 -13.30 9.03
C ALA A 31 -8.83 -14.01 9.37
N ARG A 32 -9.15 -14.00 10.64
CA ARG A 32 -10.47 -14.37 11.18
C ARG A 32 -11.17 -13.10 11.66
N VAL A 33 -12.42 -12.96 11.30
CA VAL A 33 -13.28 -11.89 11.83
C VAL A 33 -14.05 -12.44 13.03
N VAL A 34 -13.89 -11.80 14.19
CA VAL A 34 -14.57 -12.13 15.44
C VAL A 34 -15.15 -10.85 16.02
N ASP A 35 -16.45 -10.76 16.14
CA ASP A 35 -17.16 -9.60 16.67
C ASP A 35 -16.80 -8.25 16.03
N GLY A 36 -16.44 -8.29 14.73
CA GLY A 36 -16.00 -7.11 13.96
C GLY A 36 -14.50 -6.84 14.01
N ASP A 37 -13.76 -7.48 14.91
CA ASP A 37 -12.33 -7.37 15.00
C ASP A 37 -11.62 -8.33 14.05
N ILE A 38 -10.52 -7.87 13.46
CA ILE A 38 -9.69 -8.65 12.54
C ILE A 38 -8.50 -9.25 13.30
N GLN A 39 -8.51 -10.56 13.41
CA GLN A 39 -7.39 -11.33 13.97
C GLN A 39 -6.55 -11.92 12.83
N LEU A 40 -5.35 -11.40 12.63
CA LEU A 40 -4.41 -11.94 11.65
C LEU A 40 -3.91 -13.31 12.10
N LEU A 41 -4.07 -14.31 11.25
CA LEU A 41 -3.68 -15.70 11.52
C LEU A 41 -2.43 -16.12 10.75
N HIS A 42 -2.28 -15.64 9.52
CA HIS A 42 -1.18 -16.01 8.65
C HIS A 42 -0.75 -14.82 7.79
N ARG A 43 0.56 -14.67 7.62
CA ARG A 43 1.17 -13.71 6.70
C ARG A 43 2.21 -14.43 5.86
N GLU A 44 2.11 -14.31 4.55
CA GLU A 44 3.08 -14.82 3.61
C GLU A 44 3.55 -13.71 2.70
N LYS A 45 4.86 -13.65 2.46
CA LYS A 45 5.50 -12.69 1.57
C LYS A 45 6.45 -13.41 0.65
N GLN A 46 6.28 -13.23 -0.66
CA GLN A 46 7.14 -13.80 -1.69
C GLN A 46 7.75 -12.68 -2.55
N LYS A 47 9.07 -12.71 -2.71
CA LYS A 47 9.80 -11.76 -3.55
C LYS A 47 9.60 -12.12 -5.02
N VAL A 48 8.94 -11.26 -5.79
CA VAL A 48 8.63 -11.45 -7.21
C VAL A 48 9.44 -10.52 -8.10
N GLN A 49 9.73 -9.30 -7.61
CA GLN A 49 10.45 -8.25 -8.35
C GLN A 49 9.79 -7.95 -9.72
N LEU A 50 8.47 -7.79 -9.70
CA LEU A 50 7.70 -7.58 -10.91
C LEU A 50 8.10 -6.27 -11.61
N ALA A 51 8.40 -5.21 -10.85
CA ALA A 51 8.81 -3.91 -11.39
C ALA A 51 10.18 -3.95 -12.07
N GLU A 52 11.09 -4.81 -11.64
CA GLU A 52 12.40 -4.97 -12.30
C GLU A 52 12.27 -5.59 -13.70
N GLY A 53 11.19 -6.32 -13.97
CA GLY A 53 10.87 -6.85 -15.30
C GLY A 53 10.15 -5.87 -16.21
N LEU A 54 9.85 -4.65 -15.76
CA LEU A 54 9.17 -3.63 -16.56
C LEU A 54 10.21 -2.78 -17.31
N ASN A 55 10.24 -2.89 -18.63
CA ASN A 55 11.18 -2.11 -19.45
C ASN A 55 10.68 -0.65 -19.68
N ASP A 56 11.50 0.16 -20.37
CA ASP A 56 11.19 1.57 -20.67
C ASP A 56 9.92 1.76 -21.49
N GLN A 57 9.49 0.72 -22.24
CA GLN A 57 8.25 0.71 -23.00
C GLN A 57 7.04 0.25 -22.15
N LEU A 58 7.23 0.05 -20.85
CA LEU A 58 6.24 -0.46 -19.92
C LEU A 58 5.71 -1.86 -20.28
N VAL A 59 6.59 -2.73 -20.78
CA VAL A 59 6.27 -4.14 -21.08
C VAL A 59 6.98 -5.03 -20.07
N LEU A 60 6.22 -5.90 -19.41
CA LEU A 60 6.75 -6.91 -18.50
C LEU A 60 7.49 -7.98 -19.28
N SER A 61 8.67 -8.35 -18.82
CA SER A 61 9.44 -9.47 -19.37
C SER A 61 8.77 -10.80 -19.06
N GLU A 62 9.06 -11.80 -19.88
CA GLU A 62 8.51 -13.15 -19.73
C GLU A 62 8.94 -13.76 -18.38
N GLU A 63 10.20 -13.58 -17.99
CA GLU A 63 10.74 -14.09 -16.73
C GLU A 63 10.03 -13.49 -15.51
N ALA A 64 9.66 -12.20 -15.57
CA ALA A 64 8.92 -11.55 -14.48
C ALA A 64 7.47 -12.07 -14.41
N ILE A 65 6.85 -12.31 -15.56
CA ILE A 65 5.52 -12.93 -15.64
C ILE A 65 5.57 -14.33 -15.01
N GLU A 66 6.51 -15.17 -15.40
CA GLU A 66 6.64 -16.55 -14.87
C GLU A 66 6.88 -16.55 -13.35
N ARG A 67 7.76 -15.67 -12.83
CA ARG A 67 7.93 -15.56 -11.37
C ARG A 67 6.64 -15.21 -10.66
N GLY A 68 5.87 -14.27 -11.19
CA GLY A 68 4.58 -13.90 -10.63
C GLY A 68 3.57 -15.03 -10.65
N LEU A 69 3.47 -15.77 -11.77
CA LEU A 69 2.57 -16.91 -11.90
C LEU A 69 2.93 -18.06 -10.97
N ALA A 70 4.22 -18.33 -10.77
CA ALA A 70 4.69 -19.37 -9.84
C ALA A 70 4.27 -19.06 -8.39
N VAL A 71 4.38 -17.79 -7.96
CA VAL A 71 3.93 -17.37 -6.63
C VAL A 71 2.41 -17.43 -6.50
N LEU A 72 1.68 -17.03 -7.54
CA LEU A 72 0.21 -17.14 -7.53
C LEU A 72 -0.24 -18.61 -7.41
N ALA A 73 0.44 -19.54 -8.06
CA ALA A 73 0.15 -20.98 -7.92
C ALA A 73 0.35 -21.47 -6.48
N GLN A 74 1.43 -21.01 -5.78
CA GLN A 74 1.66 -21.31 -4.37
C GLN A 74 0.54 -20.74 -3.48
N PHE A 75 0.15 -19.49 -3.70
CA PHE A 75 -0.95 -18.88 -2.95
C PHE A 75 -2.29 -19.56 -3.21
N ALA A 76 -2.53 -20.04 -4.44
CA ALA A 76 -3.72 -20.81 -4.78
C ALA A 76 -3.81 -22.10 -3.94
N ASP A 77 -2.69 -22.79 -3.71
CA ASP A 77 -2.65 -23.97 -2.87
C ASP A 77 -3.05 -23.67 -1.42
N THR A 78 -2.56 -22.59 -0.85
CA THR A 78 -2.91 -22.13 0.51
C THR A 78 -4.38 -21.71 0.59
N LEU A 79 -4.92 -21.12 -0.48
CA LEU A 79 -6.29 -20.59 -0.52
C LEU A 79 -7.35 -21.59 -0.98
N LYS A 80 -7.00 -22.83 -1.30
CA LYS A 80 -7.96 -23.89 -1.72
C LYS A 80 -9.19 -24.05 -0.81
N PRO A 81 -9.08 -23.93 0.52
CA PRO A 81 -10.24 -24.04 1.41
C PRO A 81 -11.17 -22.83 1.41
N PHE A 82 -10.80 -21.74 0.75
CA PHE A 82 -11.53 -20.47 0.81
C PHE A 82 -12.57 -20.37 -0.30
N ALA A 83 -13.76 -19.91 0.07
CA ALA A 83 -14.77 -19.53 -0.90
C ALA A 83 -14.33 -18.26 -1.66
N PRO A 84 -14.65 -18.12 -2.96
CA PRO A 84 -14.20 -16.96 -3.76
C PRO A 84 -14.53 -15.59 -3.16
N GLN A 85 -15.69 -15.45 -2.53
CA GLN A 85 -16.13 -14.19 -1.88
C GLN A 85 -15.37 -13.86 -0.59
N SER A 86 -14.62 -14.81 -0.03
CA SER A 86 -13.80 -14.60 1.17
C SER A 86 -12.35 -14.26 0.85
N VAL A 87 -11.99 -14.17 -0.44
CA VAL A 87 -10.66 -13.82 -0.92
C VAL A 87 -10.75 -12.57 -1.79
N ARG A 88 -9.94 -11.55 -1.48
CA ARG A 88 -9.79 -10.38 -2.34
C ARG A 88 -8.36 -10.25 -2.79
N VAL A 89 -8.17 -10.07 -4.08
CA VAL A 89 -6.85 -9.99 -4.72
C VAL A 89 -6.75 -8.67 -5.45
N ILE A 90 -5.80 -7.88 -5.05
CA ILE A 90 -5.55 -6.57 -5.65
C ILE A 90 -4.17 -6.51 -6.26
N ALA A 91 -4.08 -5.83 -7.39
CA ALA A 91 -2.84 -5.56 -8.09
C ALA A 91 -2.63 -4.05 -8.18
N THR A 92 -1.41 -3.62 -7.92
CA THR A 92 -1.08 -2.23 -7.76
C THR A 92 -0.24 -1.68 -8.92
N TYR A 93 0.70 -0.80 -8.65
CA TYR A 93 1.44 0.02 -9.61
C TYR A 93 1.94 -0.73 -10.85
N THR A 94 2.67 -1.84 -10.70
CA THR A 94 3.32 -2.49 -11.86
C THR A 94 2.31 -3.03 -12.86
N LEU A 95 1.26 -3.75 -12.39
CA LEU A 95 0.20 -4.25 -13.29
C LEU A 95 -0.70 -3.12 -13.81
N ARG A 96 -0.87 -2.04 -13.05
CA ARG A 96 -1.56 -0.83 -13.53
C ARG A 96 -0.82 -0.14 -14.67
N ARG A 97 0.53 -0.18 -14.68
CA ARG A 97 1.38 0.48 -15.69
C ARG A 97 1.71 -0.40 -16.88
N ALA A 98 1.76 -1.71 -16.70
CA ALA A 98 2.22 -2.63 -17.72
C ALA A 98 1.25 -2.68 -18.93
N ARG A 99 1.78 -2.43 -20.13
CA ARG A 99 1.00 -2.51 -21.38
C ARG A 99 0.52 -3.93 -21.68
N ASN A 100 1.25 -4.94 -21.25
CA ASN A 100 0.90 -6.34 -21.40
C ASN A 100 0.29 -6.96 -20.13
N ALA A 101 -0.24 -6.14 -19.19
CA ALA A 101 -0.93 -6.61 -17.99
C ALA A 101 -2.05 -7.63 -18.31
N ALA A 102 -2.80 -7.43 -19.40
CA ALA A 102 -3.83 -8.35 -19.84
C ALA A 102 -3.28 -9.77 -20.12
N THR A 103 -2.05 -9.89 -20.60
CA THR A 103 -1.39 -11.18 -20.80
C THR A 103 -1.10 -11.86 -19.47
N PHE A 104 -0.53 -11.13 -18.50
CA PHE A 104 -0.32 -11.63 -17.14
C PHE A 104 -1.64 -12.10 -16.52
N LEU A 105 -2.68 -11.26 -16.52
CA LEU A 105 -3.99 -11.55 -15.92
C LEU A 105 -4.67 -12.76 -16.58
N ARG A 106 -4.58 -12.90 -17.90
CA ARG A 106 -5.11 -14.07 -18.61
C ARG A 106 -4.40 -15.36 -18.19
N ARG A 107 -3.08 -15.34 -18.08
CA ARG A 107 -2.29 -16.52 -17.65
C ARG A 107 -2.49 -16.82 -16.17
N ALA A 108 -2.63 -15.80 -15.33
CA ALA A 108 -2.92 -15.96 -13.91
C ALA A 108 -4.21 -16.75 -13.66
N ARG A 109 -5.25 -16.57 -14.47
CA ARG A 109 -6.52 -17.32 -14.35
C ARG A 109 -6.35 -18.84 -14.49
N ALA A 110 -5.29 -19.30 -15.16
CA ALA A 110 -5.04 -20.73 -15.32
C ALA A 110 -4.44 -21.39 -14.06
N VAL A 111 -3.79 -20.61 -13.20
CA VAL A 111 -3.07 -21.10 -12.00
C VAL A 111 -3.65 -20.57 -10.68
N PHE A 112 -4.52 -19.57 -10.75
CA PHE A 112 -5.05 -18.88 -9.58
C PHE A 112 -6.55 -18.59 -9.78
N PRO A 113 -7.46 -19.25 -9.03
CA PRO A 113 -8.91 -19.24 -9.31
C PRO A 113 -9.65 -17.99 -8.80
N PHE A 114 -8.93 -17.03 -8.20
CA PHE A 114 -9.54 -15.83 -7.65
C PHE A 114 -9.38 -14.63 -8.61
N PRO A 115 -10.40 -13.77 -8.78
CA PRO A 115 -10.31 -12.60 -9.63
C PRO A 115 -9.27 -11.61 -9.10
N ILE A 116 -8.45 -11.06 -10.00
CA ILE A 116 -7.43 -10.05 -9.68
C ILE A 116 -7.98 -8.68 -10.10
N GLU A 117 -8.14 -7.78 -9.14
CA GLU A 117 -8.55 -6.40 -9.35
C GLU A 117 -7.31 -5.50 -9.50
N VAL A 118 -7.16 -4.83 -10.64
CA VAL A 118 -6.13 -3.78 -10.79
C VAL A 118 -6.71 -2.47 -10.30
N ILE A 119 -6.27 -2.01 -9.15
CA ILE A 119 -6.81 -0.81 -8.50
C ILE A 119 -6.10 0.47 -8.92
N SER A 120 -6.80 1.61 -8.83
CA SER A 120 -6.18 2.93 -9.03
C SER A 120 -5.25 3.29 -7.87
N GLY A 121 -4.32 4.24 -8.09
CA GLY A 121 -3.44 4.70 -7.00
C GLY A 121 -4.19 5.43 -5.89
N GLN A 122 -5.32 6.07 -6.20
CA GLN A 122 -6.18 6.69 -5.17
C GLN A 122 -6.88 5.64 -4.31
N GLU A 123 -7.32 4.55 -4.93
CA GLU A 123 -7.93 3.43 -4.22
C GLU A 123 -6.91 2.72 -3.33
N GLU A 124 -5.67 2.56 -3.83
CA GLU A 124 -4.54 2.06 -3.07
C GLU A 124 -4.28 2.94 -1.83
N ALA A 125 -4.19 4.27 -2.00
CA ALA A 125 -4.03 5.23 -0.89
C ALA A 125 -5.20 5.18 0.11
N ARG A 126 -6.44 4.95 -0.37
CA ARG A 126 -7.62 4.80 0.47
C ARG A 126 -7.52 3.57 1.36
N PHE A 127 -7.18 2.41 0.80
CA PHE A 127 -7.00 1.19 1.58
C PHE A 127 -5.87 1.31 2.61
N ILE A 128 -4.74 1.90 2.21
CA ILE A 128 -3.62 2.13 3.11
C ILE A 128 -4.06 2.99 4.30
N TYR A 129 -4.78 4.10 4.04
CA TYR A 129 -5.29 4.95 5.10
C TYR A 129 -6.24 4.19 6.03
N GLN A 130 -7.18 3.44 5.49
CA GLN A 130 -8.13 2.64 6.28
C GLN A 130 -7.42 1.58 7.11
N GLY A 131 -6.43 0.90 6.55
CA GLY A 131 -5.62 -0.07 7.29
C GLY A 131 -4.95 0.54 8.52
N VAL A 132 -4.34 1.72 8.36
CA VAL A 132 -3.71 2.46 9.47
C VAL A 132 -4.76 2.95 10.48
N ALA A 133 -5.87 3.53 10.00
CA ALA A 133 -6.90 4.13 10.85
C ALA A 133 -7.63 3.12 11.73
N HIS A 134 -7.84 1.90 11.22
CA HIS A 134 -8.43 0.81 12.00
C HIS A 134 -7.43 0.12 12.94
N PHE A 135 -6.16 0.09 12.54
CA PHE A 135 -5.12 -0.54 13.38
C PHE A 135 -4.81 0.28 14.63
N GLU A 136 -4.79 1.60 14.49
CA GLU A 136 -4.51 2.52 15.60
C GLU A 136 -5.45 3.72 15.53
N HIS A 137 -6.32 3.83 16.53
CA HIS A 137 -7.23 4.98 16.63
C HIS A 137 -6.47 6.25 16.98
N PHE A 138 -6.77 7.33 16.27
CA PHE A 138 -6.22 8.66 16.51
C PHE A 138 -7.32 9.73 16.36
N ALA A 139 -7.51 10.52 17.41
CA ALA A 139 -8.49 11.60 17.40
C ALA A 139 -7.87 12.86 16.78
N GLY A 140 -7.98 12.99 15.47
CA GLY A 140 -7.46 14.12 14.72
C GLY A 140 -7.10 13.77 13.30
N ARG A 141 -6.53 14.72 12.57
CA ARG A 141 -6.08 14.49 11.20
C ARG A 141 -4.72 13.84 11.18
N ARG A 142 -4.61 12.82 10.37
CA ARG A 142 -3.39 12.03 10.18
C ARG A 142 -2.96 12.05 8.72
N LEU A 143 -1.69 12.36 8.49
CA LEU A 143 -1.01 12.10 7.21
C LEU A 143 -0.48 10.67 7.24
N VAL A 144 -0.81 9.87 6.25
CA VAL A 144 -0.25 8.53 6.04
C VAL A 144 0.55 8.53 4.75
N MET A 145 1.76 7.98 4.79
CA MET A 145 2.67 7.83 3.66
C MET A 145 3.14 6.39 3.56
N ASP A 146 2.97 5.79 2.38
CA ASP A 146 3.45 4.45 2.03
C ASP A 146 4.42 4.50 0.86
N ILE A 147 5.68 4.11 1.09
CA ILE A 147 6.68 4.03 0.01
C ILE A 147 6.71 2.61 -0.52
N GLY A 148 5.95 2.39 -1.59
CA GLY A 148 5.92 1.13 -2.32
C GLY A 148 7.12 0.93 -3.25
N GLY A 149 7.08 -0.15 -4.06
CA GLY A 149 8.16 -0.45 -5.00
C GLY A 149 8.18 0.48 -6.21
N GLY A 150 7.02 0.84 -6.75
CA GLY A 150 6.89 1.67 -7.96
C GLY A 150 6.19 3.00 -7.75
N SER A 151 5.39 3.11 -6.71
CA SER A 151 4.66 4.33 -6.33
C SER A 151 4.83 4.64 -4.86
N THR A 152 4.43 5.85 -4.47
CA THR A 152 4.27 6.28 -3.09
C THR A 152 2.88 6.86 -2.91
N GLU A 153 2.15 6.35 -1.98
CA GLU A 153 0.80 6.76 -1.65
C GLU A 153 0.81 7.74 -0.47
N PHE A 154 -0.05 8.75 -0.58
CA PHE A 154 -0.27 9.77 0.43
C PHE A 154 -1.76 9.87 0.73
N ALA A 155 -2.11 9.87 1.99
CA ALA A 155 -3.48 10.08 2.43
C ALA A 155 -3.53 11.01 3.64
N ILE A 156 -4.47 11.94 3.65
CA ILE A 156 -4.87 12.66 4.86
C ILE A 156 -6.30 12.29 5.16
N GLY A 157 -6.62 11.99 6.42
CA GLY A 157 -7.97 11.73 6.86
C GLY A 157 -8.14 11.99 8.35
N GLU A 158 -9.38 11.86 8.81
CA GLU A 158 -9.78 12.05 10.20
C GLU A 158 -10.64 10.85 10.64
N GLY A 159 -10.28 10.22 11.74
CA GLY A 159 -10.82 8.91 12.09
C GLY A 159 -10.60 7.90 10.96
N VAL A 160 -11.65 7.23 10.52
CA VAL A 160 -11.60 6.27 9.38
C VAL A 160 -11.90 6.93 8.01
N GLN A 161 -12.17 8.23 7.97
CA GLN A 161 -12.60 8.95 6.76
C GLN A 161 -11.39 9.59 6.05
N PRO A 162 -11.03 9.17 4.84
CA PRO A 162 -10.02 9.84 4.03
C PRO A 162 -10.55 11.17 3.49
N LEU A 163 -9.74 12.23 3.59
CA LEU A 163 -10.04 13.58 3.12
C LEU A 163 -9.28 13.95 1.84
N ARG A 164 -8.03 13.50 1.73
CA ARG A 164 -7.15 13.69 0.58
C ARG A 164 -6.42 12.41 0.28
N LEU A 165 -6.37 12.03 -0.98
CA LEU A 165 -5.71 10.84 -1.47
C LEU A 165 -4.85 11.18 -2.68
N SER A 166 -3.64 10.65 -2.73
CA SER A 166 -2.76 10.80 -3.87
C SER A 166 -1.83 9.59 -3.99
N SER A 167 -1.48 9.25 -5.21
CA SER A 167 -0.42 8.31 -5.55
C SER A 167 0.56 8.99 -6.50
N ARG A 168 1.86 8.88 -6.22
CA ARG A 168 2.94 9.47 -7.00
C ARG A 168 3.82 8.39 -7.61
N ASN A 169 4.31 8.63 -8.84
CA ASN A 169 5.16 7.68 -9.58
C ASN A 169 6.59 7.69 -9.06
N MET A 170 6.78 7.43 -7.79
CA MET A 170 8.05 7.34 -7.11
C MET A 170 8.01 6.19 -6.10
N GLY A 171 8.82 5.16 -6.34
CA GLY A 171 8.91 4.00 -5.46
C GLY A 171 10.35 3.56 -5.27
N CYS A 172 10.61 2.78 -4.22
CA CYS A 172 11.97 2.41 -3.87
C CYS A 172 12.67 1.56 -4.95
N VAL A 173 11.94 0.72 -5.69
CA VAL A 173 12.53 -0.09 -6.79
C VAL A 173 12.77 0.78 -8.01
N SER A 174 11.78 1.53 -8.48
CA SER A 174 11.91 2.38 -9.67
C SER A 174 13.03 3.44 -9.51
N TYR A 175 13.12 4.07 -8.34
CA TYR A 175 14.17 5.05 -8.03
C TYR A 175 15.55 4.41 -7.83
N ALA A 176 15.62 3.18 -7.29
CA ALA A 176 16.89 2.46 -7.19
C ALA A 176 17.48 2.19 -8.58
N LEU A 177 16.68 1.68 -9.51
CA LEU A 177 17.09 1.43 -10.90
C LEU A 177 17.54 2.70 -11.60
N GLN A 178 16.80 3.80 -11.41
CA GLN A 178 17.05 5.07 -12.11
C GLN A 178 18.21 5.87 -11.52
N HIS A 179 18.31 5.99 -10.20
CA HIS A 179 19.23 6.92 -9.53
C HIS A 179 20.44 6.24 -8.89
N PHE A 180 20.31 4.97 -8.50
CA PHE A 180 21.35 4.21 -7.81
C PHE A 180 21.73 2.91 -8.56
N PRO A 181 21.92 2.96 -9.89
CA PRO A 181 22.21 1.75 -10.67
C PRO A 181 23.46 1.05 -10.12
N GLN A 182 23.40 -0.29 -10.07
CA GLN A 182 24.45 -1.14 -9.53
C GLN A 182 24.82 -0.82 -8.06
N GLY A 183 23.89 -0.25 -7.29
CA GLY A 183 24.10 0.09 -5.89
C GLY A 183 25.06 1.26 -5.65
N ARG A 184 25.48 2.01 -6.68
CA ARG A 184 26.42 3.13 -6.52
C ARG A 184 25.78 4.29 -5.78
N ILE A 185 26.42 4.72 -4.69
CA ILE A 185 25.98 5.83 -3.85
C ILE A 185 26.89 7.03 -4.09
N SER A 186 26.32 8.23 -4.14
CA SER A 186 27.07 9.50 -4.09
C SER A 186 26.13 10.65 -3.74
N GLU A 187 26.68 11.76 -3.25
CA GLU A 187 25.94 12.99 -2.97
C GLU A 187 25.15 13.47 -4.20
N LYS A 188 25.80 13.44 -5.39
CA LYS A 188 25.17 13.84 -6.66
C LYS A 188 23.95 12.98 -7.00
N ARG A 189 24.00 11.66 -6.74
CA ARG A 189 22.90 10.73 -6.98
C ARG A 189 21.74 10.98 -6.03
N PHE A 190 22.04 11.15 -4.74
CA PHE A 190 21.03 11.52 -3.76
C PHE A 190 20.31 12.82 -4.11
N ASN A 191 21.07 13.88 -4.40
CA ASN A 191 20.51 15.19 -4.73
C ASN A 191 19.61 15.13 -5.97
N ARG A 192 19.97 14.34 -6.99
CA ARG A 192 19.13 14.11 -8.18
C ARG A 192 17.85 13.36 -7.83
N ALA A 193 17.95 12.31 -7.02
CA ALA A 193 16.80 11.53 -6.60
C ALA A 193 15.83 12.34 -5.74
N ILE A 194 16.35 13.14 -4.80
CA ILE A 194 15.55 14.04 -3.96
C ILE A 194 14.84 15.08 -4.83
N LEU A 195 15.57 15.75 -5.74
CA LEU A 195 14.98 16.77 -6.62
C LEU A 195 13.86 16.19 -7.50
N GLN A 196 14.03 14.99 -8.04
CA GLN A 196 12.98 14.35 -8.84
C GLN A 196 11.78 13.98 -7.97
N ALA A 197 11.99 13.50 -6.73
CA ALA A 197 10.91 13.22 -5.81
C ALA A 197 10.16 14.50 -5.40
N GLU A 198 10.87 15.61 -5.21
CA GLU A 198 10.27 16.92 -4.96
C GLU A 198 9.39 17.38 -6.13
N GLN A 199 9.84 17.21 -7.37
CA GLN A 199 9.05 17.50 -8.57
C GLN A 199 7.77 16.64 -8.65
N GLU A 200 7.85 15.37 -8.33
CA GLU A 200 6.68 14.49 -8.27
C GLU A 200 5.68 14.89 -7.16
N LEU A 201 6.17 15.47 -6.07
CA LEU A 201 5.33 15.89 -4.94
C LEU A 201 4.68 17.27 -5.14
N GLU A 202 5.30 18.17 -5.89
CA GLU A 202 4.86 19.56 -6.06
C GLU A 202 3.34 19.70 -6.30
N PRO A 203 2.71 18.88 -7.18
CA PRO A 203 1.26 19.01 -7.47
C PRO A 203 0.34 18.81 -6.27
N ILE A 204 0.79 18.13 -5.21
CA ILE A 204 -0.04 17.84 -4.04
C ILE A 204 0.27 18.73 -2.82
N VAL A 205 1.43 19.38 -2.78
CA VAL A 205 1.92 20.12 -1.61
C VAL A 205 0.90 21.11 -1.10
N SER A 206 0.39 21.98 -1.96
CA SER A 206 -0.57 23.04 -1.58
C SER A 206 -1.84 22.44 -0.94
N SER A 207 -2.44 21.43 -1.58
CA SER A 207 -3.68 20.84 -1.12
C SER A 207 -3.52 20.02 0.17
N PHE A 208 -2.37 19.37 0.35
CA PHE A 208 -2.07 18.62 1.56
C PHE A 208 -1.74 19.53 2.74
N LYS A 209 -0.92 20.58 2.53
CA LYS A 209 -0.67 21.58 3.58
C LYS A 209 -1.94 22.33 4.01
N ALA A 210 -2.82 22.66 3.06
CA ALA A 210 -4.10 23.29 3.38
C ALA A 210 -5.04 22.37 4.18
N ALA A 211 -5.00 21.07 3.96
CA ALA A 211 -5.74 20.11 4.76
C ALA A 211 -5.18 19.98 6.19
N GLY A 212 -3.86 20.04 6.33
CA GLY A 212 -3.15 19.94 7.61
C GLY A 212 -3.31 18.58 8.29
N TRP A 213 -2.43 18.28 9.24
CA TRP A 213 -2.46 17.08 10.07
C TRP A 213 -1.79 17.35 11.42
N GLN A 214 -2.11 16.53 12.43
CA GLN A 214 -1.50 16.55 13.74
C GLN A 214 -0.51 15.40 13.94
N GLN A 215 -0.63 14.34 13.14
CA GLN A 215 0.26 13.18 13.19
C GLN A 215 0.66 12.77 11.78
N ALA A 216 1.94 12.51 11.54
CA ALA A 216 2.42 11.87 10.33
C ALA A 216 2.83 10.42 10.62
N VAL A 217 2.38 9.51 9.75
CA VAL A 217 2.60 8.08 9.85
C VAL A 217 3.23 7.59 8.56
N GLY A 218 4.31 6.85 8.70
CA GLY A 218 4.88 6.07 7.62
C GLY A 218 4.52 4.60 7.76
N THR A 219 4.25 3.95 6.66
CA THR A 219 3.98 2.52 6.62
C THR A 219 4.82 1.84 5.56
N SER A 220 4.63 0.55 5.32
CA SER A 220 5.44 -0.26 4.40
C SER A 220 6.84 -0.66 4.88
N GLY A 221 7.41 -1.61 4.16
CA GLY A 221 8.73 -2.14 4.50
C GLY A 221 9.88 -1.14 4.29
N THR A 222 9.70 -0.12 3.44
CA THR A 222 10.73 0.90 3.20
C THR A 222 10.86 1.82 4.41
N VAL A 223 9.75 2.37 4.91
CA VAL A 223 9.75 3.24 6.09
C VAL A 223 10.15 2.45 7.33
N LYS A 224 9.68 1.19 7.46
CA LYS A 224 10.12 0.29 8.54
C LYS A 224 11.63 0.16 8.59
N THR A 225 12.26 -0.16 7.47
CA THR A 225 13.71 -0.35 7.40
C THR A 225 14.45 0.94 7.76
N LEU A 226 14.01 2.10 7.25
CA LEU A 226 14.60 3.39 7.60
C LEU A 226 14.51 3.67 9.11
N ARG A 227 13.33 3.45 9.72
CA ARG A 227 13.14 3.58 11.16
C ARG A 227 14.04 2.64 11.94
N ASP A 228 14.12 1.36 11.53
CA ASP A 228 14.92 0.36 12.23
C ASP A 228 16.41 0.71 12.20
N ILE A 229 16.92 1.25 11.08
CA ILE A 229 18.30 1.74 10.97
C ILE A 229 18.51 2.98 11.87
N ILE A 230 17.61 3.96 11.83
CA ILE A 230 17.69 5.19 12.64
C ILE A 230 17.75 4.84 14.14
N VAL A 231 16.89 3.92 14.58
CA VAL A 231 16.87 3.43 15.96
C VAL A 231 18.15 2.66 16.28
N GLY A 232 18.58 1.76 15.39
CA GLY A 232 19.77 0.93 15.59
C GLY A 232 21.08 1.72 15.63
N LEU A 233 21.13 2.87 14.94
CA LEU A 233 22.25 3.81 15.02
C LEU A 233 22.17 4.75 16.24
N GLY A 234 21.10 4.66 17.02
CA GLY A 234 20.92 5.49 18.22
C GLY A 234 20.52 6.95 17.93
N PHE A 235 20.04 7.26 16.71
CA PHE A 235 19.62 8.61 16.37
C PHE A 235 18.28 8.97 17.00
N SER A 236 17.39 8.00 17.20
CA SER A 236 16.07 8.18 17.83
C SER A 236 15.64 6.91 18.55
N SER A 237 14.66 7.03 19.44
CA SER A 237 14.04 5.87 20.10
C SER A 237 12.93 5.21 19.25
N ASN A 238 12.16 5.97 18.47
CA ASN A 238 11.08 5.44 17.62
C ASN A 238 10.56 6.41 16.56
N THR A 239 10.96 7.67 16.56
CA THR A 239 10.49 8.69 15.62
C THR A 239 11.48 8.90 14.47
N ILE A 240 10.97 9.29 13.33
CA ILE A 240 11.75 9.74 12.18
C ILE A 240 11.62 11.24 12.07
N GLU A 241 12.74 11.95 12.01
CA GLU A 241 12.84 13.39 11.82
C GLU A 241 13.78 13.70 10.65
N LEU A 242 13.68 14.87 10.06
CA LEU A 242 14.53 15.25 8.94
C LEU A 242 16.02 15.18 9.28
N ALA A 243 16.39 15.59 10.51
CA ALA A 243 17.78 15.52 10.98
C ALA A 243 18.33 14.08 10.95
N HIS A 244 17.52 13.09 11.36
CA HIS A 244 17.89 11.68 11.33
C HIS A 244 18.09 11.18 9.89
N LEU A 245 17.20 11.59 8.96
CA LEU A 245 17.29 11.22 7.54
C LEU A 245 18.54 11.80 6.88
N LEU A 246 18.88 13.05 7.19
CA LEU A 246 20.07 13.73 6.66
C LEU A 246 21.36 13.12 7.23
N ALA A 247 21.38 12.78 8.52
CA ALA A 247 22.49 12.07 9.15
C ALA A 247 22.69 10.67 8.50
N LEU A 248 21.61 9.93 8.28
CA LEU A 248 21.66 8.65 7.58
C LEU A 248 22.13 8.82 6.12
N LYS A 249 21.66 9.82 5.39
CA LYS A 249 22.16 10.14 4.04
C LYS A 249 23.68 10.32 4.04
N THR A 250 24.22 11.12 4.97
CA THR A 250 25.65 11.36 5.10
C THR A 250 26.41 10.04 5.35
N HIS A 251 25.89 9.21 6.24
CA HIS A 251 26.47 7.89 6.52
C HIS A 251 26.48 6.99 5.27
N LEU A 252 25.38 6.92 4.52
CA LEU A 252 25.28 6.11 3.29
C LEU A 252 26.21 6.60 2.19
N VAL A 253 26.34 7.93 2.02
CA VAL A 253 27.24 8.52 1.01
C VAL A 253 28.70 8.13 1.27
N ALA A 254 29.10 8.03 2.52
CA ALA A 254 30.46 7.61 2.89
C ALA A 254 30.79 6.16 2.53
N GLN A 255 29.79 5.30 2.30
CA GLN A 255 29.98 3.90 1.95
C GLN A 255 30.12 3.64 0.44
N GLU A 256 29.76 4.62 -0.41
CA GLU A 256 29.88 4.61 -1.87
C GLU A 256 29.10 3.49 -2.60
N ASN A 257 28.78 2.37 -1.94
CA ASN A 257 28.11 1.23 -2.56
C ASN A 257 27.13 0.53 -1.61
N SER A 258 25.88 0.33 -2.09
CA SER A 258 24.80 -0.31 -1.30
C SER A 258 25.06 -1.78 -0.96
N TYR A 259 25.84 -2.51 -1.78
CA TYR A 259 26.16 -3.92 -1.49
C TYR A 259 27.04 -4.08 -0.24
N GLN A 260 27.81 -3.04 0.08
CA GLN A 260 28.75 -3.04 1.22
C GLN A 260 28.11 -2.55 2.51
N LEU A 261 26.84 -2.12 2.47
CA LEU A 261 26.15 -1.62 3.65
C LEU A 261 25.99 -2.73 4.69
N ASP A 262 26.45 -2.44 5.89
CA ASP A 262 26.22 -3.25 7.10
C ASP A 262 25.68 -2.30 8.18
N LEU A 263 24.36 -2.26 8.30
CA LEU A 263 23.65 -1.36 9.20
C LEU A 263 22.66 -2.15 10.06
N PRO A 264 22.49 -1.79 11.33
CA PRO A 264 21.49 -2.42 12.18
C PRO A 264 20.10 -2.27 11.56
N GLY A 265 19.34 -3.37 11.50
CA GLY A 265 18.00 -3.38 10.92
C GLY A 265 17.92 -3.43 9.38
N LEU A 266 19.06 -3.37 8.68
CA LEU A 266 19.10 -3.48 7.22
C LEU A 266 19.31 -4.93 6.79
N THR A 267 18.33 -5.51 6.10
CA THR A 267 18.44 -6.86 5.52
C THR A 267 19.03 -6.82 4.11
N ASP A 268 19.64 -7.91 3.64
CA ASP A 268 20.31 -7.96 2.34
C ASP A 268 19.38 -7.64 1.16
N ASP A 269 18.14 -8.07 1.24
CA ASP A 269 17.11 -7.79 0.21
C ASP A 269 16.70 -6.32 0.14
N ARG A 270 17.08 -5.50 1.14
CA ARG A 270 16.78 -4.08 1.22
C ARG A 270 17.96 -3.16 0.87
N LYS A 271 19.18 -3.68 0.85
CA LYS A 271 20.40 -2.89 0.61
C LYS A 271 20.32 -2.00 -0.64
N LEU A 272 19.81 -2.53 -1.75
CA LEU A 272 19.67 -1.78 -3.00
C LEU A 272 18.55 -0.74 -2.99
N LEU A 273 17.58 -0.85 -2.07
CA LEU A 273 16.38 -0.03 -2.04
C LEU A 273 16.45 1.09 -1.00
N ILE A 274 17.42 1.04 -0.08
CA ILE A 274 17.43 1.95 1.06
C ILE A 274 17.72 3.40 0.65
N CYS A 275 18.67 3.60 -0.28
CA CYS A 275 19.04 4.94 -0.74
C CYS A 275 17.88 5.64 -1.46
N SER A 276 17.14 4.91 -2.29
CA SER A 276 15.98 5.43 -3.02
C SER A 276 14.83 5.75 -2.07
N GLY A 277 14.52 4.85 -1.13
CA GLY A 277 13.51 5.09 -0.11
C GLY A 277 13.84 6.30 0.77
N LEU A 278 15.10 6.44 1.18
CA LEU A 278 15.59 7.58 1.94
C LEU A 278 15.44 8.91 1.15
N ALA A 279 15.79 8.92 -0.13
CA ALA A 279 15.67 10.12 -0.96
C ALA A 279 14.21 10.57 -1.11
N ILE A 280 13.28 9.62 -1.32
CA ILE A 280 11.84 9.88 -1.39
C ILE A 280 11.33 10.45 -0.06
N LEU A 281 11.76 9.86 1.06
CA LEU A 281 11.32 10.31 2.38
C LEU A 281 11.87 11.70 2.72
N ILE A 282 13.13 12.00 2.40
CA ILE A 282 13.73 13.36 2.58
C ILE A 282 12.91 14.38 1.77
N ALA A 283 12.59 14.11 0.51
CA ALA A 283 11.80 15.00 -0.32
C ALA A 283 10.41 15.29 0.28
N ALA A 284 9.74 14.25 0.82
CA ALA A 284 8.46 14.40 1.48
C ALA A 284 8.56 15.27 2.75
N PHE A 285 9.57 15.05 3.59
CA PHE A 285 9.82 15.86 4.77
C PHE A 285 10.07 17.33 4.42
N ASN A 286 10.91 17.59 3.41
CA ASN A 286 11.22 18.94 2.94
C ASN A 286 9.98 19.70 2.45
N LEU A 287 9.24 19.12 1.51
CA LEU A 287 8.14 19.81 0.84
C LEU A 287 6.87 19.90 1.68
N LEU A 288 6.52 18.83 2.36
CA LEU A 288 5.34 18.80 3.21
C LEU A 288 5.60 19.42 4.60
N GLN A 289 6.87 19.67 4.94
CA GLN A 289 7.27 20.20 6.26
C GLN A 289 6.83 19.27 7.40
N ILE A 290 7.12 17.98 7.24
CA ILE A 290 6.84 16.99 8.27
C ILE A 290 7.85 17.20 9.40
N GLU A 291 7.38 17.46 10.62
CA GLU A 291 8.24 17.63 11.79
C GLU A 291 8.77 16.28 12.27
N GLN A 292 7.86 15.33 12.47
CA GLN A 292 8.18 13.98 12.89
C GLN A 292 7.20 12.97 12.27
N MET A 293 7.66 11.75 12.10
CA MET A 293 6.87 10.62 11.59
C MET A 293 7.05 9.41 12.49
N ILE A 294 5.97 8.69 12.78
CA ILE A 294 6.02 7.37 13.41
C ILE A 294 5.78 6.28 12.38
N TYR A 295 6.22 5.06 12.67
CA TYR A 295 5.94 3.88 11.85
C TYR A 295 4.76 3.10 12.43
N ILE A 296 3.84 2.67 11.58
CA ILE A 296 2.74 1.76 11.91
C ILE A 296 2.79 0.54 10.99
N ASP A 297 2.71 -0.68 11.57
CA ASP A 297 2.74 -1.96 10.82
C ASP A 297 1.33 -2.36 10.33
N ALA A 298 0.68 -1.44 9.64
CA ALA A 298 -0.59 -1.69 8.97
C ALA A 298 -0.64 -0.87 7.68
N ALA A 299 -1.17 -1.44 6.60
CA ALA A 299 -1.20 -0.82 5.29
C ALA A 299 -2.37 -1.36 4.44
N LEU A 300 -2.11 -1.51 3.14
CA LEU A 300 -3.04 -1.90 2.10
C LEU A 300 -3.86 -3.17 2.45
N ARG A 301 -3.21 -4.23 2.90
CA ARG A 301 -3.86 -5.53 3.16
C ARG A 301 -4.83 -5.48 4.33
N GLU A 302 -4.44 -4.80 5.38
CA GLU A 302 -5.27 -4.56 6.54
C GLU A 302 -6.52 -3.76 6.14
N GLY A 303 -6.37 -2.70 5.33
CA GLY A 303 -7.48 -1.93 4.78
C GLY A 303 -8.43 -2.75 3.92
N VAL A 304 -7.90 -3.63 3.08
CA VAL A 304 -8.71 -4.56 2.28
C VAL A 304 -9.50 -5.53 3.17
N LEU A 305 -8.87 -6.08 4.22
CA LEU A 305 -9.55 -6.97 5.16
C LEU A 305 -10.66 -6.24 5.94
N TYR A 306 -10.42 -5.01 6.38
CA TYR A 306 -11.45 -4.20 7.05
C TYR A 306 -12.63 -3.92 6.12
N GLU A 307 -12.38 -3.50 4.88
CA GLU A 307 -13.47 -3.30 3.92
C GLU A 307 -14.27 -4.57 3.66
N MET A 308 -13.60 -5.74 3.58
CA MET A 308 -14.31 -7.02 3.44
C MET A 308 -15.18 -7.34 4.67
N SER A 309 -14.80 -6.90 5.85
CA SER A 309 -15.53 -7.12 7.10
C SER A 309 -16.71 -6.14 7.24
N ASP A 310 -16.50 -4.87 6.93
CA ASP A 310 -17.55 -3.84 6.98
C ASP A 310 -18.67 -4.11 5.97
N ARG A 311 -18.34 -4.67 4.79
CA ARG A 311 -19.36 -5.11 3.81
C ARG A 311 -20.30 -6.19 4.34
N LEU A 312 -19.93 -6.88 5.41
CA LEU A 312 -20.77 -7.91 6.04
C LEU A 312 -21.64 -7.36 7.18
N GLN A 313 -21.21 -6.27 7.81
CA GLN A 313 -21.89 -5.70 8.98
C GLN A 313 -22.76 -4.50 8.64
N HIS A 314 -22.42 -3.74 7.60
CA HIS A 314 -23.16 -2.55 7.17
C HIS A 314 -23.27 -2.50 5.65
N LEU A 315 -24.44 -2.06 5.17
CA LEU A 315 -24.71 -1.66 3.81
C LEU A 315 -23.52 -0.90 3.20
N ASP A 316 -23.12 -1.34 2.03
CA ASP A 316 -22.03 -0.92 1.15
C ASP A 316 -21.38 0.44 1.50
N ILE A 317 -20.08 0.44 1.84
CA ILE A 317 -19.28 1.68 2.05
C ILE A 317 -19.42 2.64 0.87
N ARG A 318 -19.66 2.13 -0.35
CA ARG A 318 -20.01 2.93 -1.52
C ARG A 318 -21.32 3.69 -1.31
N GLU A 319 -22.32 3.06 -0.73
CA GLU A 319 -23.57 3.73 -0.38
C GLU A 319 -23.35 4.79 0.69
N HIS A 320 -22.49 4.52 1.69
CA HIS A 320 -22.11 5.51 2.69
C HIS A 320 -21.30 6.66 2.08
N SER A 321 -20.36 6.39 1.16
CA SER A 321 -19.58 7.39 0.43
C SER A 321 -20.48 8.21 -0.49
N VAL A 322 -21.40 7.56 -1.21
CA VAL A 322 -22.41 8.21 -2.04
C VAL A 322 -23.33 9.08 -1.18
N ALA A 323 -23.85 8.56 -0.07
CA ALA A 323 -24.68 9.33 0.84
C ALA A 323 -23.97 10.51 1.50
N SER A 324 -22.65 10.39 1.76
CA SER A 324 -21.81 11.49 2.25
C SER A 324 -21.61 12.57 1.19
N LEU A 325 -21.34 12.17 -0.06
CA LEU A 325 -21.25 13.10 -1.19
C LEU A 325 -22.57 13.79 -1.48
N GLN A 326 -23.68 13.05 -1.45
CA GLN A 326 -25.03 13.58 -1.63
C GLN A 326 -25.37 14.66 -0.59
N ARG A 327 -25.05 14.41 0.67
CA ARG A 327 -25.21 15.41 1.75
C ARG A 327 -24.30 16.63 1.60
N ARG A 328 -23.04 16.40 1.22
CA ARG A 328 -22.04 17.47 1.09
C ARG A 328 -22.33 18.43 -0.06
N TYR A 329 -22.93 17.94 -1.15
CA TYR A 329 -23.23 18.71 -2.35
C TYR A 329 -24.71 19.04 -2.50
N ASP A 330 -25.53 18.78 -1.48
CA ASP A 330 -26.98 19.01 -1.47
C ASP A 330 -27.67 18.48 -2.74
N VAL A 331 -27.38 17.21 -3.05
CA VAL A 331 -27.82 16.57 -4.29
C VAL A 331 -29.33 16.33 -4.28
N ASP A 332 -30.03 16.70 -5.36
CA ASP A 332 -31.42 16.29 -5.59
C ASP A 332 -31.52 14.77 -5.68
N MET A 333 -31.95 14.13 -4.59
CA MET A 333 -32.06 12.69 -4.46
C MET A 333 -33.02 12.06 -5.45
N ALA A 334 -34.10 12.76 -5.82
CA ALA A 334 -35.07 12.26 -6.77
C ALA A 334 -34.47 12.23 -8.19
N GLN A 335 -33.68 13.25 -8.53
CA GLN A 335 -32.96 13.28 -9.80
C GLN A 335 -31.85 12.23 -9.86
N ALA A 336 -31.05 12.11 -8.81
CA ALA A 336 -30.00 11.11 -8.71
C ALA A 336 -30.52 9.68 -8.89
N GLN A 337 -31.67 9.37 -8.30
CA GLN A 337 -32.32 8.07 -8.41
C GLN A 337 -32.82 7.78 -9.83
N ARG A 338 -33.42 8.79 -10.52
CA ARG A 338 -33.82 8.68 -11.94
C ARG A 338 -32.64 8.41 -12.85
N VAL A 339 -31.53 9.14 -12.66
CA VAL A 339 -30.29 8.96 -13.44
C VAL A 339 -29.72 7.56 -13.22
N SER A 340 -29.67 7.08 -11.98
CA SER A 340 -29.19 5.74 -11.65
C SER A 340 -30.04 4.65 -12.31
N GLN A 341 -31.38 4.75 -12.23
CA GLN A 341 -32.29 3.81 -12.89
C GLN A 341 -32.12 3.81 -14.40
N THR A 342 -31.99 4.98 -15.02
CA THR A 342 -31.75 5.09 -16.46
C THR A 342 -30.44 4.44 -16.87
N ALA A 343 -29.36 4.70 -16.12
CA ALA A 343 -28.06 4.09 -16.37
C ALA A 343 -28.11 2.55 -16.28
N LEU A 344 -28.74 2.00 -15.23
CA LEU A 344 -28.92 0.55 -15.06
C LEU A 344 -29.79 -0.10 -16.15
N THR A 345 -30.64 0.67 -16.81
CA THR A 345 -31.48 0.17 -17.90
C THR A 345 -30.73 0.17 -19.25
N LEU A 346 -29.70 1.02 -19.38
CA LEU A 346 -28.90 1.16 -20.59
C LEU A 346 -27.67 0.25 -20.63
N PHE A 347 -27.25 -0.30 -19.48
CA PHE A 347 -26.15 -1.24 -19.30
C PHE A 347 -26.66 -2.64 -18.88
#